data_28c074cdc8c0fafa843ce5eb7eb5c00c
#
_entry.id   28c074cdc8c0fafa843ce5eb7eb5c00c
#
_cell.length_a   1.000
_cell.length_b   1.000
_cell.length_c   1.000
_cell.angle_alpha   90.00
_cell.angle_beta   90.00
_cell.angle_gamma   90.00
#
_symmetry.space_group_name_H-M   'P 1'
#
loop_
_entity.id
_entity.type
_entity.pdbx_description
1 polymer ?
#
loop_
_entity_poly.entity_id
_entity_poly.type
_entity_poly.pdbx_seq_one_letter_code
_entity_poly.pdbx_strand_id
1 'polypeptide(L)'
;CALPILMPDPIETLNAAEELVKLGFIVLPYIHADPVLAMRLQDVGTQAVMPLGSPIGSNKGLRTDDFLKIIIEQSRVPVVVDAGIGAPSHAAYAMELGADAVLVNTAIAVSSNPVEMAKAFKMAVEAGRTAYNAKLGGQSSTAKASSPLTDFLG
;
A
#
# COMPACT_ATOMS: atom_id res chain seq x y z
N CYS A 1 -21.94 -24.00 -5.08
CA CYS A 1 -20.81 -23.35 -5.73
C CYS A 1 -20.03 -22.63 -4.63
N ALA A 2 -18.86 -23.13 -4.26
CA ALA A 2 -18.01 -22.39 -3.32
C ALA A 2 -17.55 -21.12 -4.05
N LEU A 3 -17.74 -19.96 -3.42
CA LEU A 3 -17.16 -18.72 -3.91
C LEU A 3 -15.63 -18.89 -3.93
N PRO A 4 -14.92 -18.48 -4.98
CA PRO A 4 -13.48 -18.57 -5.02
C PRO A 4 -12.89 -17.77 -3.84
N ILE A 5 -12.00 -18.40 -3.09
CA ILE A 5 -11.19 -17.71 -2.09
C ILE A 5 -10.16 -16.90 -2.89
N LEU A 6 -10.40 -15.60 -3.03
CA LEU A 6 -9.50 -14.68 -3.75
C LEU A 6 -8.28 -14.29 -2.89
N MET A 7 -7.66 -15.31 -2.27
CA MET A 7 -6.49 -15.13 -1.41
C MET A 7 -5.30 -15.87 -2.03
N PRO A 8 -4.12 -15.24 -2.07
CA PRO A 8 -2.94 -15.87 -2.64
C PRO A 8 -2.41 -16.98 -1.75
N ASP A 9 -2.05 -18.13 -2.33
CA ASP A 9 -1.29 -19.17 -1.65
C ASP A 9 0.17 -18.75 -1.59
N PRO A 10 0.79 -18.64 -0.40
CA PRO A 10 2.15 -18.12 -0.26
C PRO A 10 3.21 -19.04 -0.87
N ILE A 11 2.99 -20.36 -0.81
CA ILE A 11 3.95 -21.36 -1.31
C ILE A 11 3.91 -21.38 -2.84
N GLU A 12 2.73 -21.52 -3.42
CA GLU A 12 2.56 -21.54 -4.86
C GLU A 12 2.93 -20.20 -5.52
N THR A 13 2.65 -19.08 -4.83
CA THR A 13 3.06 -17.76 -5.31
C THR A 13 4.59 -17.64 -5.38
N LEU A 14 5.31 -18.13 -4.37
CA LEU A 14 6.78 -18.11 -4.36
C LEU A 14 7.36 -19.01 -5.44
N ASN A 15 6.87 -20.26 -5.57
CA ASN A 15 7.30 -21.20 -6.59
C ASN A 15 7.07 -20.64 -8.00
N ALA A 16 5.87 -20.14 -8.28
CA ALA A 16 5.55 -19.56 -9.57
C ALA A 16 6.38 -18.31 -9.89
N ALA A 17 6.64 -17.45 -8.89
CA ALA A 17 7.46 -16.27 -9.06
C ALA A 17 8.90 -16.64 -9.45
N GLU A 18 9.49 -17.62 -8.80
CA GLU A 18 10.84 -18.12 -9.11
C GLU A 18 10.93 -18.63 -10.55
N GLU A 19 9.98 -19.46 -10.97
CA GLU A 19 9.94 -20.00 -12.34
C GLU A 19 9.73 -18.91 -13.39
N LEU A 20 8.83 -17.97 -13.15
CA LEU A 20 8.57 -16.86 -14.07
C LEU A 20 9.78 -15.92 -14.22
N VAL A 21 10.49 -15.64 -13.11
CA VAL A 21 11.72 -14.84 -13.15
C VAL A 21 12.79 -15.56 -13.97
N LYS A 22 12.99 -16.88 -13.81
CA LYS A 22 13.92 -17.68 -14.62
C LYS A 22 13.59 -17.66 -16.11
N LEU A 23 12.30 -17.54 -16.44
CA LEU A 23 11.82 -17.41 -17.82
C LEU A 23 11.97 -15.97 -18.37
N GLY A 24 12.45 -15.02 -17.57
CA GLY A 24 12.70 -13.63 -17.98
C GLY A 24 11.48 -12.70 -17.86
N PHE A 25 10.43 -13.10 -17.15
CA PHE A 25 9.29 -12.22 -16.88
C PHE A 25 9.62 -11.18 -15.81
N ILE A 26 9.01 -9.99 -15.93
CA ILE A 26 8.93 -9.00 -14.87
C ILE A 26 7.76 -9.41 -13.96
N VAL A 27 8.06 -9.83 -12.74
CA VAL A 27 7.09 -10.44 -11.82
C VAL A 27 6.75 -9.47 -10.70
N LEU A 28 5.45 -9.19 -10.52
CA LEU A 28 4.87 -8.37 -9.46
C LEU A 28 3.84 -9.24 -8.70
N PRO A 29 4.25 -10.02 -7.70
CA PRO A 29 3.37 -10.99 -7.04
C PRO A 29 2.40 -10.31 -6.07
N TYR A 30 1.12 -10.66 -6.17
CA TYR A 30 0.10 -10.33 -5.18
C TYR A 30 0.21 -11.28 -3.99
N ILE A 31 0.31 -10.74 -2.78
CA ILE A 31 0.56 -11.51 -1.56
C ILE A 31 -0.24 -11.00 -0.36
N HIS A 32 -0.36 -11.83 0.66
CA HIS A 32 -0.68 -11.33 2.00
C HIS A 32 0.41 -10.34 2.46
N ALA A 33 0.07 -9.44 3.38
CA ALA A 33 1.04 -8.53 3.97
C ALA A 33 1.98 -9.30 4.93
N ASP A 34 2.79 -10.18 4.39
CA ASP A 34 3.77 -11.01 5.08
C ASP A 34 5.19 -10.51 4.76
N PRO A 35 5.91 -9.89 5.72
CA PRO A 35 7.24 -9.36 5.49
C PRO A 35 8.27 -10.45 5.11
N VAL A 36 8.13 -11.67 5.64
CA VAL A 36 9.05 -12.78 5.33
C VAL A 36 8.87 -13.24 3.89
N LEU A 37 7.62 -13.43 3.46
CA LEU A 37 7.32 -13.78 2.08
C LEU A 37 7.75 -12.68 1.12
N ALA A 38 7.51 -11.41 1.46
CA ALA A 38 7.95 -10.27 0.65
C ALA A 38 9.47 -10.28 0.42
N MET A 39 10.26 -10.59 1.45
CA MET A 39 11.71 -10.71 1.30
C MET A 39 12.11 -11.91 0.43
N ARG A 40 11.51 -13.08 0.63
CA ARG A 40 11.80 -14.28 -0.17
C ARG A 40 11.50 -14.06 -1.65
N LEU A 41 10.42 -13.37 -1.97
CA LEU A 41 10.07 -13.01 -3.34
C LEU A 41 11.12 -12.09 -3.98
N GLN A 42 11.63 -11.13 -3.24
CA GLN A 42 12.74 -10.29 -3.70
C GLN A 42 14.01 -11.10 -3.93
N ASP A 43 14.30 -12.07 -3.06
CA ASP A 43 15.48 -12.94 -3.19
C ASP A 43 15.44 -13.83 -4.44
N VAL A 44 14.26 -14.24 -4.89
CA VAL A 44 14.10 -14.97 -6.17
C VAL A 44 14.04 -14.04 -7.38
N GLY A 45 14.12 -12.71 -7.20
CA GLY A 45 14.31 -11.73 -8.28
C GLY A 45 13.05 -11.05 -8.79
N THR A 46 11.97 -10.99 -8.00
CA THR A 46 10.79 -10.18 -8.37
C THR A 46 11.13 -8.68 -8.40
N GLN A 47 10.51 -7.93 -9.31
CA GLN A 47 10.80 -6.52 -9.52
C GLN A 47 9.91 -5.57 -8.72
N ALA A 48 8.89 -6.09 -8.05
CA ALA A 48 8.06 -5.41 -7.08
C ALA A 48 7.41 -6.45 -6.17
N VAL A 49 6.78 -6.01 -5.08
CA VAL A 49 5.87 -6.83 -4.27
C VAL A 49 4.55 -6.10 -4.08
N MET A 50 3.44 -6.84 -4.12
CA MET A 50 2.09 -6.28 -4.01
C MET A 50 1.35 -6.86 -2.81
N PRO A 51 1.67 -6.38 -1.58
CA PRO A 51 0.97 -6.82 -0.38
C PRO A 51 -0.45 -6.23 -0.30
N LEU A 52 -1.42 -7.04 0.15
CA LEU A 52 -2.80 -6.60 0.33
C LEU A 52 -2.98 -5.67 1.56
N GLY A 53 -3.82 -4.65 1.40
CA GLY A 53 -4.29 -3.83 2.53
C GLY A 53 -5.41 -4.51 3.32
N SER A 54 -6.32 -5.18 2.62
CA SER A 54 -7.38 -6.04 3.16
C SER A 54 -7.91 -6.94 2.03
N PRO A 55 -8.76 -7.95 2.32
CA PRO A 55 -9.23 -8.88 1.28
C PRO A 55 -9.79 -8.18 0.05
N ILE A 56 -9.44 -8.68 -1.13
CA ILE A 56 -9.84 -8.12 -2.43
C ILE A 56 -11.36 -7.92 -2.51
N GLY A 57 -11.79 -6.77 -3.04
CA GLY A 57 -13.22 -6.42 -3.17
C GLY A 57 -13.90 -6.00 -1.87
N SER A 58 -13.19 -5.96 -0.73
CA SER A 58 -13.80 -5.66 0.57
C SER A 58 -13.98 -4.17 0.88
N ASN A 59 -13.25 -3.27 0.23
CA ASN A 59 -13.24 -1.82 0.48
C ASN A 59 -12.97 -1.44 1.96
N LYS A 60 -12.31 -2.33 2.74
CA LYS A 60 -12.12 -2.17 4.19
C LYS A 60 -10.93 -1.27 4.58
N GLY A 61 -10.18 -0.80 3.61
CA GLY A 61 -8.97 0.00 3.83
C GLY A 61 -7.76 -0.83 4.21
N LEU A 62 -6.75 -0.18 4.79
CA LEU A 62 -5.52 -0.81 5.22
C LEU A 62 -5.70 -1.41 6.61
N ARG A 63 -5.96 -2.72 6.66
CA ARG A 63 -6.07 -3.48 7.93
C ARG A 63 -4.78 -4.19 8.30
N THR A 64 -3.78 -4.06 7.46
CA THR A 64 -2.45 -4.68 7.58
C THR A 64 -1.34 -3.62 7.67
N ASP A 65 -1.68 -2.40 8.07
CA ASP A 65 -0.79 -1.24 8.01
C ASP A 65 0.53 -1.43 8.80
N ASP A 66 0.51 -2.10 9.96
CA ASP A 66 1.74 -2.40 10.70
C ASP A 66 2.67 -3.35 9.91
N PHE A 67 2.12 -4.36 9.24
CA PHE A 67 2.90 -5.25 8.37
C PHE A 67 3.37 -4.54 7.10
N LEU A 68 2.53 -3.67 6.53
CA LEU A 68 2.91 -2.85 5.38
C LEU A 68 4.09 -1.94 5.69
N LYS A 69 4.13 -1.32 6.86
CA LYS A 69 5.29 -0.51 7.32
C LYS A 69 6.58 -1.33 7.30
N ILE A 70 6.55 -2.54 7.90
CA ILE A 70 7.72 -3.42 7.94
C ILE A 70 8.16 -3.78 6.51
N ILE A 71 7.21 -4.13 5.63
CA ILE A 71 7.52 -4.48 4.23
C ILE A 71 8.16 -3.29 3.51
N ILE A 72 7.57 -2.09 3.64
CA ILE A 72 8.07 -0.87 3.00
C ILE A 72 9.48 -0.53 3.47
N GLU A 73 9.72 -0.57 4.78
CA GLU A 73 11.03 -0.25 5.38
C GLU A 73 12.14 -1.24 4.97
N GLN A 74 11.80 -2.51 4.75
CA GLN A 74 12.76 -3.57 4.42
C GLN A 74 12.89 -3.83 2.92
N SER A 75 11.99 -3.30 2.11
CA SER A 75 11.96 -3.62 0.69
C SER A 75 13.12 -2.99 -0.09
N ARG A 76 13.69 -3.78 -1.00
CA ARG A 76 14.71 -3.37 -1.97
C ARG A 76 14.11 -3.12 -3.35
N VAL A 77 12.81 -3.40 -3.51
CA VAL A 77 12.03 -3.23 -4.73
C VAL A 77 10.78 -2.43 -4.43
N PRO A 78 10.12 -1.82 -5.42
CA PRO A 78 8.89 -1.09 -5.21
C PRO A 78 7.80 -1.92 -4.50
N VAL A 79 7.11 -1.28 -3.57
CA VAL A 79 5.96 -1.84 -2.85
C VAL A 79 4.68 -1.21 -3.36
N VAL A 80 3.81 -2.04 -3.93
CA VAL A 80 2.49 -1.62 -4.43
C VAL A 80 1.42 -2.12 -3.47
N VAL A 81 0.75 -1.24 -2.76
CA VAL A 81 -0.37 -1.68 -1.90
C VAL A 81 -1.58 -1.98 -2.77
N ASP A 82 -1.97 -3.24 -2.81
CA ASP A 82 -3.11 -3.75 -3.59
C ASP A 82 -4.22 -4.22 -2.65
N ALA A 83 -5.44 -4.25 -3.17
CA ALA A 83 -6.64 -4.80 -2.54
C ALA A 83 -7.12 -4.10 -1.25
N GLY A 84 -8.42 -4.05 -1.11
CA GLY A 84 -9.11 -3.49 0.04
C GLY A 84 -9.18 -1.97 0.08
N ILE A 85 -8.53 -1.26 -0.83
CA ILE A 85 -8.57 0.20 -0.92
C ILE A 85 -9.97 0.62 -1.39
N GLY A 86 -10.77 1.19 -0.48
CA GLY A 86 -12.17 1.49 -0.70
C GLY A 86 -12.51 2.99 -0.72
N ALA A 87 -11.54 3.86 -0.40
CA ALA A 87 -11.71 5.30 -0.39
C ALA A 87 -10.40 6.01 -0.76
N PRO A 88 -10.46 7.24 -1.32
CA PRO A 88 -9.27 8.04 -1.59
C PRO A 88 -8.36 8.23 -0.36
N SER A 89 -8.92 8.38 0.83
CA SER A 89 -8.17 8.49 2.08
C SER A 89 -7.31 7.24 2.37
N HIS A 90 -7.75 6.04 1.98
CA HIS A 90 -6.95 4.83 2.12
C HIS A 90 -5.72 4.85 1.20
N ALA A 91 -5.88 5.38 -0.03
CA ALA A 91 -4.78 5.55 -0.96
C ALA A 91 -3.78 6.60 -0.46
N ALA A 92 -4.27 7.76 0.04
CA ALA A 92 -3.40 8.75 0.66
C ALA A 92 -2.60 8.15 1.81
N TYR A 93 -3.25 7.42 2.71
CA TYR A 93 -2.59 6.78 3.84
C TYR A 93 -1.52 5.76 3.41
N ALA A 94 -1.80 4.92 2.39
CA ALA A 94 -0.79 4.01 1.86
C ALA A 94 0.46 4.75 1.36
N MET A 95 0.26 5.86 0.65
CA MET A 95 1.35 6.69 0.15
C MET A 95 2.09 7.42 1.28
N GLU A 96 1.39 7.86 2.34
CA GLU A 96 1.99 8.44 3.55
C GLU A 96 2.84 7.44 4.34
N LEU A 97 2.49 6.14 4.32
CA LEU A 97 3.32 5.06 4.87
C LEU A 97 4.61 4.84 4.08
N GLY A 98 4.68 5.33 2.84
CA GLY A 98 5.84 5.20 1.97
C GLY A 98 5.71 4.17 0.85
N ALA A 99 4.51 3.61 0.62
CA ALA A 99 4.28 2.74 -0.53
C ALA A 99 4.62 3.45 -1.84
N ASP A 100 5.19 2.75 -2.81
CA ASP A 100 5.57 3.33 -4.10
C ASP A 100 4.37 3.56 -5.00
N ALA A 101 3.35 2.72 -4.88
CA ALA A 101 2.10 2.84 -5.62
C ALA A 101 0.94 2.18 -4.87
N VAL A 102 -0.26 2.44 -5.35
CA VAL A 102 -1.48 1.74 -4.94
C VAL A 102 -2.21 1.21 -6.18
N LEU A 103 -2.86 0.07 -6.04
CA LEU A 103 -3.73 -0.49 -7.08
C LEU A 103 -5.18 -0.44 -6.59
N VAL A 104 -6.04 0.24 -7.35
CA VAL A 104 -7.44 0.47 -6.99
C VAL A 104 -8.33 0.02 -8.14
N ASN A 105 -9.32 -0.82 -7.84
CA ASN A 105 -10.29 -1.27 -8.83
C ASN A 105 -11.73 -1.10 -8.29
N THR A 106 -12.15 -1.94 -7.35
CA THR A 106 -13.54 -2.06 -6.88
C THR A 106 -14.12 -0.71 -6.47
N ALA A 107 -13.40 0.11 -5.70
CA ALA A 107 -13.89 1.39 -5.23
C ALA A 107 -14.26 2.37 -6.36
N ILE A 108 -13.56 2.29 -7.49
CA ILE A 108 -13.87 3.09 -8.67
C ILE A 108 -15.04 2.46 -9.43
N ALA A 109 -14.99 1.15 -9.67
CA ALA A 109 -15.96 0.44 -10.49
C ALA A 109 -17.38 0.47 -9.92
N VAL A 110 -17.53 0.41 -8.58
CA VAL A 110 -18.86 0.43 -7.93
C VAL A 110 -19.37 1.83 -7.58
N SER A 111 -18.58 2.87 -7.87
CA SER A 111 -18.98 4.25 -7.62
C SER A 111 -20.13 4.66 -8.55
N SER A 112 -21.04 5.49 -8.04
CA SER A 112 -22.09 6.11 -8.87
C SER A 112 -21.51 7.08 -9.92
N ASN A 113 -20.28 7.57 -9.72
CA ASN A 113 -19.54 8.37 -10.67
C ASN A 113 -18.07 7.93 -10.72
N PRO A 114 -17.75 6.87 -11.52
CA PRO A 114 -16.40 6.31 -11.58
C PRO A 114 -15.33 7.31 -12.03
N VAL A 115 -15.68 8.23 -12.92
CA VAL A 115 -14.73 9.25 -13.43
C VAL A 115 -14.29 10.18 -12.32
N GLU A 116 -15.23 10.73 -11.56
CA GLU A 116 -14.92 11.63 -10.44
C GLU A 116 -14.22 10.86 -9.30
N MET A 117 -14.61 9.61 -9.06
CA MET A 117 -13.92 8.78 -8.08
C MET A 117 -12.46 8.51 -8.48
N ALA A 118 -12.18 8.23 -9.75
CA ALA A 118 -10.81 8.06 -10.24
C ALA A 118 -9.97 9.35 -10.08
N LYS A 119 -10.56 10.52 -10.35
CA LYS A 119 -9.91 11.81 -10.10
C LYS A 119 -9.60 12.01 -8.61
N ALA A 120 -10.54 11.67 -7.73
CA ALA A 120 -10.34 11.76 -6.29
C ALA A 120 -9.19 10.85 -5.82
N PHE A 121 -9.10 9.63 -6.34
CA PHE A 121 -7.97 8.72 -6.06
C PHE A 121 -6.64 9.28 -6.55
N LYS A 122 -6.60 9.85 -7.76
CA LYS A 122 -5.39 10.51 -8.27
C LYS A 122 -4.91 11.60 -7.32
N MET A 123 -5.80 12.52 -6.93
CA MET A 123 -5.46 13.60 -6.00
C MET A 123 -4.97 13.07 -4.65
N ALA A 124 -5.58 12.01 -4.14
CA ALA A 124 -5.21 11.39 -2.87
C ALA A 124 -3.80 10.76 -2.91
N VAL A 125 -3.45 10.08 -4.00
CA VAL A 125 -2.11 9.51 -4.21
C VAL A 125 -1.06 10.64 -4.28
N GLU A 126 -1.33 11.70 -5.02
CA GLU A 126 -0.43 12.86 -5.14
C GLU A 126 -0.24 13.55 -3.78
N ALA A 127 -1.33 13.74 -3.02
CA ALA A 127 -1.29 14.35 -1.69
C ALA A 127 -0.49 13.50 -0.70
N GLY A 128 -0.77 12.18 -0.62
CA GLY A 128 -0.06 11.27 0.27
C GLY A 128 1.44 11.18 -0.05
N ARG A 129 1.81 11.10 -1.33
CA ARG A 129 3.22 11.12 -1.75
C ARG A 129 3.90 12.44 -1.37
N THR A 130 3.22 13.56 -1.55
CA THR A 130 3.75 14.88 -1.17
C THR A 130 3.97 14.96 0.33
N ALA A 131 3.01 14.48 1.13
CA ALA A 131 3.12 14.44 2.58
C ALA A 131 4.29 13.54 3.05
N TYR A 132 4.44 12.35 2.46
CA TYR A 132 5.57 11.46 2.73
C TYR A 132 6.92 12.13 2.46
N ASN A 133 7.06 12.78 1.31
CA ASN A 133 8.29 13.47 0.93
C ASN A 133 8.59 14.68 1.83
N ALA A 134 7.55 15.38 2.31
CA ALA A 134 7.67 16.48 3.25
C ALA A 134 7.98 16.03 4.68
N LYS A 135 7.91 14.73 4.97
CA LYS A 135 8.07 14.09 6.28
C LYS A 135 6.99 14.52 7.27
N LEU A 136 6.06 13.63 7.51
CA LEU A 136 4.99 13.83 8.50
C LEU A 136 5.57 14.11 9.89
N GLY A 137 4.94 15.01 10.63
CA GLY A 137 5.28 15.26 12.02
C GLY A 137 5.06 14.02 12.88
N GLY A 138 5.97 13.77 13.82
CA GLY A 138 5.85 12.65 14.76
C GLY A 138 4.61 12.78 15.65
N GLN A 139 3.94 11.66 15.90
CA GLN A 139 2.86 11.60 16.87
C GLN A 139 3.40 11.74 18.29
N SER A 140 2.69 12.46 19.17
CA SER A 140 3.04 12.61 20.57
C SER A 140 1.82 12.40 21.45
N SER A 141 1.99 11.73 22.58
CA SER A 141 0.94 11.58 23.60
C SER A 141 0.71 12.86 24.41
N THR A 142 1.62 13.84 24.30
CA THR A 142 1.53 15.14 25.00
C THR A 142 1.53 16.26 23.98
N ALA A 143 0.74 17.30 24.25
CA ALA A 143 0.72 18.49 23.40
C ALA A 143 2.07 19.21 23.49
N LYS A 144 2.66 19.54 22.32
CA LYS A 144 3.84 20.40 22.20
C LYS A 144 3.45 21.61 21.36
N ALA A 145 3.72 22.81 21.85
CA ALA A 145 3.51 24.02 21.08
C ALA A 145 4.45 24.02 19.86
N SER A 146 3.85 24.17 18.67
CA SER A 146 4.57 24.25 17.39
C SER A 146 4.81 25.69 16.94
N SER A 147 4.09 26.64 17.57
CA SER A 147 4.30 28.08 17.36
C SER A 147 5.16 28.66 18.47
N PRO A 148 6.09 29.59 18.19
CA PRO A 148 6.78 30.30 19.27
C PRO A 148 5.71 30.98 20.11
N LEU A 149 5.60 30.54 21.37
CA LEU A 149 4.77 31.21 22.37
C LEU A 149 5.38 32.58 22.63
N THR A 150 4.78 33.61 22.00
CA THR A 150 4.80 34.97 22.51
C THR A 150 6.15 35.69 22.59
N ASP A 151 6.71 36.12 21.50
CA ASP A 151 7.42 37.39 21.45
C ASP A 151 6.48 38.55 21.10
N PHE A 152 5.17 38.30 21.13
CA PHE A 152 4.14 39.32 20.79
C PHE A 152 3.56 40.05 21.98
N LEU A 153 4.02 39.76 23.21
CA LEU A 153 3.56 40.40 24.44
C LEU A 153 4.77 40.91 25.27
N GLY A 154 5.76 41.45 24.58
CA GLY A 154 6.79 42.28 25.20
C GLY A 154 6.37 43.72 25.22
#